data_308dbf496d0af3b01bdc194dfd1d9f91
#
_entry.id   308dbf496d0af3b01bdc194dfd1d9f91
#
_cell.length_a   1.000
_cell.length_b   1.000
_cell.length_c   1.000
_cell.angle_alpha   90.00
_cell.angle_beta   90.00
_cell.angle_gamma   90.00
#
_symmetry.space_group_name_H-M   'P 1'
#
loop_
_entity.id
_entity.type
_entity.pdbx_description
1 polymer ?
#
loop_
_entity_poly.entity_id
_entity_poly.type
_entity_poly.pdbx_seq_one_letter_code
_entity_poly.pdbx_strand_id
1 'polypeptide(L)'
;VARIAAEGRALGLATTIFDPATARKPDPELRGIPRPNVRIDLPGTGPERVLLLAHYDVVPVPAEQRARWATPPDRLTLRSDGRLYGRGANDDLGSGVVASLLALRRLAQGPPPARSVRLLVCCDEETGGVGGVEALKHHDATLPAHDAERWLEGDVALIPDGSPHVCAASSGVVFLDAVVDRPSPLAPIVELGAAFESLHATVRAWRSRYRSPDWPDHGAPEPVLTGRLTVTRFDATAVEPLPPDLTLAALHAETDAANQIAESVTLVFQGKGIDRTALADRLGPLVAPPFRLDDHPTTALRVPAGSIAVAIVGKSAHGGYPHVGLNPVSATFGVLRAALAAGWISADVRYTATFALDLRLPPEMALAEGRDPVLAAGRAAIARLGIAARLDAPPGRSRRGYALAPDHPVAVRLDRILAATFGAAGVFGEYGGTDASTLAELVTPAGEPLPAIVFGSMDRSANIHQAEESADPRAIGGVARAIERFVREP
;
A
#
# COMPACT_ATOMS: atom_id res chain seq x y z
N VAL A 1 -13.00 -17.68 2.60
CA VAL A 1 -12.40 -18.79 3.37
C VAL A 1 -13.11 -20.10 3.11
N ALA A 2 -14.41 -20.27 3.45
CA ALA A 2 -15.13 -21.53 3.30
C ALA A 2 -15.06 -22.11 1.88
N ARG A 3 -15.19 -21.24 0.85
CA ARG A 3 -15.10 -21.65 -0.56
C ARG A 3 -13.68 -22.12 -0.93
N ILE A 4 -12.65 -21.40 -0.50
CA ILE A 4 -11.24 -21.76 -0.75
C ILE A 4 -10.92 -23.12 -0.13
N ALA A 5 -11.32 -23.33 1.13
CA ALA A 5 -11.14 -24.61 1.79
C ALA A 5 -11.94 -25.75 1.12
N ALA A 6 -13.13 -25.47 0.61
CA ALA A 6 -13.93 -26.45 -0.13
C ALA A 6 -13.25 -26.89 -1.44
N GLU A 7 -12.63 -25.96 -2.18
CA GLU A 7 -11.85 -26.31 -3.40
C GLU A 7 -10.66 -27.22 -3.07
N GLY A 8 -9.90 -26.94 -1.99
CA GLY A 8 -8.81 -27.83 -1.56
C GLY A 8 -9.29 -29.24 -1.24
N ARG A 9 -10.38 -29.36 -0.47
CA ARG A 9 -10.98 -30.66 -0.13
C ARG A 9 -11.54 -31.39 -1.36
N ALA A 10 -12.14 -30.66 -2.30
CA ALA A 10 -12.66 -31.24 -3.54
C ALA A 10 -11.55 -31.84 -4.44
N LEU A 11 -10.31 -31.36 -4.28
CA LEU A 11 -9.11 -31.90 -4.93
C LEU A 11 -8.51 -33.09 -4.14
N GLY A 12 -9.10 -33.47 -3.00
CA GLY A 12 -8.55 -34.53 -2.12
C GLY A 12 -7.32 -34.10 -1.33
N LEU A 13 -7.04 -32.79 -1.22
CA LEU A 13 -5.86 -32.25 -0.56
C LEU A 13 -6.11 -32.00 0.93
N ALA A 14 -5.09 -32.21 1.75
CA ALA A 14 -5.14 -31.84 3.16
C ALA A 14 -5.39 -30.34 3.29
N THR A 15 -6.46 -29.98 4.00
CA THR A 15 -6.93 -28.59 4.10
C THR A 15 -7.26 -28.25 5.54
N THR A 16 -6.57 -27.25 6.08
CA THR A 16 -6.71 -26.77 7.45
C THR A 16 -7.15 -25.31 7.45
N ILE A 17 -7.98 -24.93 8.41
CA ILE A 17 -8.35 -23.54 8.69
C ILE A 17 -7.85 -23.21 10.09
N PHE A 18 -7.18 -22.08 10.25
CA PHE A 18 -6.71 -21.58 11.52
C PHE A 18 -7.11 -20.11 11.67
N ASP A 19 -7.75 -19.80 12.78
CA ASP A 19 -8.12 -18.44 13.13
C ASP A 19 -7.31 -18.00 14.36
N PRO A 20 -6.32 -17.11 14.19
CA PRO A 20 -5.51 -16.64 15.30
C PRO A 20 -6.30 -15.88 16.37
N ALA A 21 -7.47 -15.33 16.06
CA ALA A 21 -8.36 -14.70 17.04
C ALA A 21 -8.96 -15.72 18.02
N THR A 22 -9.03 -17.00 17.62
CA THR A 22 -9.52 -18.10 18.45
C THR A 22 -8.38 -18.99 19.01
N ALA A 23 -7.13 -18.63 18.74
CA ALA A 23 -5.96 -19.35 19.24
C ALA A 23 -5.92 -19.37 20.77
N ARG A 24 -5.20 -20.35 21.33
CA ARG A 24 -5.04 -20.50 22.79
C ARG A 24 -4.45 -19.26 23.48
N LYS A 25 -3.67 -18.46 22.72
CA LYS A 25 -3.13 -17.14 23.11
C LYS A 25 -3.38 -16.18 21.94
N PRO A 26 -4.58 -15.62 21.82
CA PRO A 26 -4.89 -14.70 20.75
C PRO A 26 -4.05 -13.43 20.88
N ASP A 27 -3.67 -12.86 19.74
CA ASP A 27 -3.02 -11.56 19.70
C ASP A 27 -4.02 -10.49 20.21
N PRO A 28 -3.65 -9.67 21.20
CA PRO A 28 -4.51 -8.60 21.72
C PRO A 28 -4.97 -7.61 20.63
N GLU A 29 -4.21 -7.42 19.58
CA GLU A 29 -4.53 -6.54 18.47
C GLU A 29 -5.70 -7.05 17.61
N LEU A 30 -5.92 -8.36 17.56
CA LEU A 30 -7.02 -8.97 16.80
C LEU A 30 -8.41 -8.71 17.40
N ARG A 31 -8.48 -8.34 18.68
CA ARG A 31 -9.72 -7.93 19.40
C ARG A 31 -10.92 -8.87 19.20
N GLY A 32 -10.68 -10.16 19.03
CA GLY A 32 -11.72 -11.17 18.81
C GLY A 32 -12.45 -11.10 17.47
N ILE A 33 -11.98 -10.30 16.53
CA ILE A 33 -12.50 -10.29 15.16
C ILE A 33 -11.95 -11.52 14.43
N PRO A 34 -12.82 -12.40 13.85
CA PRO A 34 -12.34 -13.58 13.14
C PRO A 34 -11.37 -13.25 12.01
N ARG A 35 -10.25 -13.94 11.97
CA ARG A 35 -9.17 -13.77 10.98
C ARG A 35 -8.71 -15.14 10.45
N PRO A 36 -9.62 -15.96 9.88
CA PRO A 36 -9.29 -17.32 9.48
C PRO A 36 -8.35 -17.34 8.28
N ASN A 37 -7.25 -18.07 8.41
CA ASN A 37 -6.32 -18.39 7.34
C ASN A 37 -6.56 -19.81 6.84
N VAL A 38 -6.26 -20.10 5.58
CA VAL A 38 -6.43 -21.43 4.96
C VAL A 38 -5.07 -21.97 4.53
N ARG A 39 -4.79 -23.22 4.88
CA ARG A 39 -3.64 -23.99 4.43
C ARG A 39 -4.12 -25.17 3.61
N ILE A 40 -3.54 -25.38 2.41
CA ILE A 40 -3.79 -26.52 1.53
C ILE A 40 -2.43 -27.14 1.17
N ASP A 41 -2.22 -28.39 1.53
CA ASP A 41 -0.98 -29.10 1.28
C ASP A 41 -1.12 -30.08 0.11
N LEU A 42 -0.27 -29.97 -0.90
CA LEU A 42 -0.13 -30.91 -2.00
C LEU A 42 1.23 -31.61 -1.88
N PRO A 43 1.26 -32.96 -1.72
CA PRO A 43 2.50 -33.70 -1.59
C PRO A 43 3.31 -33.73 -2.90
N GLY A 44 4.63 -33.68 -2.78
CA GLY A 44 5.61 -33.90 -3.86
C GLY A 44 6.41 -35.18 -3.63
N THR A 45 7.27 -35.52 -4.58
CA THR A 45 8.15 -36.71 -4.52
C THR A 45 9.52 -36.44 -3.91
N GLY A 46 9.95 -35.18 -3.92
CA GLY A 46 11.22 -34.72 -3.36
C GLY A 46 11.07 -34.03 -2.00
N PRO A 47 12.17 -33.64 -1.37
CA PRO A 47 12.17 -33.04 -0.04
C PRO A 47 11.76 -31.56 -0.04
N GLU A 48 11.94 -30.83 -1.15
CA GLU A 48 11.71 -29.41 -1.22
C GLU A 48 10.23 -29.05 -1.16
N ARG A 49 9.91 -27.97 -0.42
CA ARG A 49 8.56 -27.40 -0.29
C ARG A 49 8.51 -25.97 -0.80
N VAL A 50 7.58 -25.71 -1.69
CA VAL A 50 7.20 -24.36 -2.12
C VAL A 50 6.08 -23.86 -1.20
N LEU A 51 6.31 -22.76 -0.50
CA LEU A 51 5.25 -21.95 0.09
C LEU A 51 4.65 -21.08 -1.01
N LEU A 52 3.37 -21.19 -1.21
CA LEU A 52 2.61 -20.36 -2.13
C LEU A 52 1.69 -19.49 -1.29
N LEU A 53 1.91 -18.19 -1.24
CA LEU A 53 1.18 -17.28 -0.38
C LEU A 53 0.30 -16.35 -1.21
N ALA A 54 -0.95 -16.23 -0.83
CA ALA A 54 -1.93 -15.29 -1.39
C ALA A 54 -2.79 -14.72 -0.26
N HIS A 55 -3.47 -13.59 -0.49
CA HIS A 55 -4.42 -13.04 0.46
C HIS A 55 -5.84 -12.96 -0.10
N TYR A 56 -6.83 -12.91 0.79
CA TYR A 56 -8.24 -12.87 0.40
C TYR A 56 -8.96 -11.58 0.83
N ASP A 57 -8.34 -10.75 1.64
CA ASP A 57 -8.84 -9.42 1.95
C ASP A 57 -8.63 -8.48 0.77
N VAL A 58 -9.38 -7.41 0.75
CA VAL A 58 -9.35 -6.40 -0.30
C VAL A 58 -9.52 -5.02 0.32
N VAL A 59 -8.92 -3.98 -0.26
CA VAL A 59 -9.16 -2.61 0.20
C VAL A 59 -10.64 -2.24 0.08
N PRO A 60 -11.20 -1.51 1.05
CA PRO A 60 -12.57 -1.01 1.00
C PRO A 60 -12.82 -0.16 -0.25
N VAL A 61 -14.08 -0.13 -0.69
CA VAL A 61 -14.52 0.78 -1.76
C VAL A 61 -15.38 1.87 -1.15
N PRO A 62 -14.82 3.08 -0.92
CA PRO A 62 -15.57 4.22 -0.41
C PRO A 62 -16.73 4.62 -1.33
N ALA A 63 -17.71 5.34 -0.79
CA ALA A 63 -18.92 5.72 -1.54
C ALA A 63 -18.59 6.55 -2.80
N GLU A 64 -17.62 7.47 -2.69
CA GLU A 64 -17.15 8.33 -3.77
C GLU A 64 -16.48 7.49 -4.87
N GLN A 65 -15.66 6.52 -4.48
CA GLN A 65 -15.02 5.62 -5.43
C GLN A 65 -16.06 4.71 -6.09
N ARG A 66 -17.06 4.23 -5.32
CA ARG A 66 -18.15 3.37 -5.84
C ARG A 66 -18.94 4.05 -6.95
N ALA A 67 -19.16 5.36 -6.87
CA ALA A 67 -19.85 6.14 -7.89
C ALA A 67 -19.12 6.18 -9.25
N ARG A 68 -17.82 5.86 -9.27
CA ARG A 68 -16.98 5.84 -10.48
C ARG A 68 -16.90 4.46 -11.15
N TRP A 69 -17.52 3.44 -10.57
CA TRP A 69 -17.56 2.12 -11.15
C TRP A 69 -18.72 1.99 -12.12
N ALA A 70 -18.45 1.54 -13.35
CA ALA A 70 -19.49 1.27 -14.34
C ALA A 70 -20.31 0.00 -14.02
N THR A 71 -19.73 -0.92 -13.22
CA THR A 71 -20.40 -2.12 -12.70
C THR A 71 -20.13 -2.22 -11.20
N PRO A 72 -21.03 -2.83 -10.40
CA PRO A 72 -20.84 -2.93 -8.95
C PRO A 72 -19.48 -3.55 -8.58
N PRO A 73 -18.66 -2.91 -7.73
CA PRO A 73 -17.31 -3.39 -7.39
C PRO A 73 -17.29 -4.69 -6.60
N ASP A 74 -18.36 -5.01 -5.90
CA ASP A 74 -18.57 -6.23 -5.11
C ASP A 74 -19.09 -7.42 -5.93
N ARG A 75 -19.20 -7.25 -7.25
CA ARG A 75 -19.63 -8.30 -8.18
C ARG A 75 -18.66 -8.40 -9.35
N LEU A 76 -17.97 -9.53 -9.46
CA LEU A 76 -17.12 -9.80 -10.61
C LEU A 76 -17.92 -9.79 -11.93
N THR A 77 -17.52 -8.94 -12.87
CA THR A 77 -18.21 -8.74 -14.15
C THR A 77 -17.24 -8.87 -15.32
N LEU A 78 -17.49 -9.83 -16.22
CA LEU A 78 -16.77 -9.92 -17.49
C LEU A 78 -17.37 -8.88 -18.46
N ARG A 79 -16.53 -8.00 -19.00
CA ARG A 79 -16.96 -6.98 -19.98
C ARG A 79 -16.53 -7.34 -21.41
N SER A 80 -16.97 -6.54 -22.37
CA SER A 80 -16.75 -6.78 -23.81
C SER A 80 -15.28 -6.70 -24.23
N ASP A 81 -14.43 -6.07 -23.47
CA ASP A 81 -12.97 -6.04 -23.65
C ASP A 81 -12.27 -7.34 -23.20
N GLY A 82 -13.03 -8.28 -22.65
CA GLY A 82 -12.52 -9.57 -22.17
C GLY A 82 -11.89 -9.55 -20.80
N ARG A 83 -11.95 -8.41 -20.08
CA ARG A 83 -11.43 -8.29 -18.71
C ARG A 83 -12.51 -8.52 -17.66
N LEU A 84 -12.10 -9.00 -16.52
CA LEU A 84 -12.92 -9.18 -15.33
C LEU A 84 -12.80 -7.93 -14.45
N TYR A 85 -13.93 -7.31 -14.13
CA TYR A 85 -14.00 -6.10 -13.31
C TYR A 85 -14.64 -6.39 -11.95
N GLY A 86 -14.04 -5.86 -10.88
CA GLY A 86 -14.49 -5.99 -9.51
C GLY A 86 -13.35 -5.70 -8.54
N ARG A 87 -13.64 -5.29 -7.32
CA ARG A 87 -12.64 -5.16 -6.27
C ARG A 87 -12.09 -6.54 -5.93
N GLY A 88 -10.75 -6.71 -5.89
CA GLY A 88 -10.09 -8.01 -5.75
C GLY A 88 -10.02 -8.80 -7.06
N ALA A 89 -10.46 -8.26 -8.21
CA ALA A 89 -10.37 -8.97 -9.48
C ALA A 89 -8.92 -9.35 -9.83
N ASN A 90 -7.97 -8.54 -9.40
CA ASN A 90 -6.55 -8.80 -9.55
C ASN A 90 -5.85 -8.94 -8.20
N ASP A 91 -6.00 -7.97 -7.32
CA ASP A 91 -5.33 -7.86 -6.03
C ASP A 91 -6.23 -8.35 -4.88
N ASP A 92 -6.05 -9.54 -4.31
CA ASP A 92 -5.19 -10.64 -4.80
C ASP A 92 -6.04 -11.89 -5.11
N LEU A 93 -7.40 -11.75 -5.14
CA LEU A 93 -8.27 -12.89 -5.38
C LEU A 93 -8.05 -13.52 -6.78
N GLY A 94 -7.76 -12.69 -7.79
CA GLY A 94 -7.50 -13.17 -9.15
C GLY A 94 -6.09 -13.69 -9.33
N SER A 95 -5.10 -12.83 -9.11
CA SER A 95 -3.69 -13.12 -9.35
C SER A 95 -3.16 -14.21 -8.41
N GLY A 96 -3.42 -14.08 -7.11
CA GLY A 96 -2.93 -15.01 -6.11
C GLY A 96 -3.86 -16.20 -5.87
N VAL A 97 -5.07 -15.96 -5.35
CA VAL A 97 -5.92 -17.07 -4.88
C VAL A 97 -6.38 -17.96 -6.02
N VAL A 98 -6.98 -17.37 -7.08
CA VAL A 98 -7.52 -18.15 -8.20
C VAL A 98 -6.40 -18.81 -9.01
N ALA A 99 -5.30 -18.10 -9.29
CA ALA A 99 -4.18 -18.70 -10.02
C ALA A 99 -3.54 -19.85 -9.24
N SER A 100 -3.39 -19.70 -7.92
CA SER A 100 -2.84 -20.74 -7.05
C SER A 100 -3.73 -22.00 -7.01
N LEU A 101 -5.04 -21.82 -6.86
CA LEU A 101 -6.00 -22.95 -6.89
C LEU A 101 -6.02 -23.64 -8.26
N LEU A 102 -5.90 -22.89 -9.36
CA LEU A 102 -5.79 -23.47 -10.71
C LEU A 102 -4.49 -24.26 -10.88
N ALA A 103 -3.37 -23.76 -10.36
CA ALA A 103 -2.10 -24.48 -10.36
C ALA A 103 -2.19 -25.78 -9.53
N LEU A 104 -2.73 -25.72 -8.30
CA LEU A 104 -2.93 -26.91 -7.47
C LEU A 104 -3.84 -27.94 -8.14
N ARG A 105 -4.94 -27.52 -8.81
CA ARG A 105 -5.79 -28.42 -9.57
C ARG A 105 -5.04 -29.17 -10.66
N ARG A 106 -4.21 -28.47 -11.45
CA ARG A 106 -3.39 -29.08 -12.52
C ARG A 106 -2.34 -30.03 -11.95
N LEU A 107 -1.69 -29.63 -10.86
CA LEU A 107 -0.70 -30.45 -10.18
C LEU A 107 -1.34 -31.73 -9.58
N ALA A 108 -2.51 -31.62 -8.95
CA ALA A 108 -3.22 -32.77 -8.35
C ALA A 108 -3.79 -33.74 -9.38
N GLN A 109 -4.13 -33.28 -10.59
CA GLN A 109 -4.65 -34.12 -11.67
C GLN A 109 -3.56 -34.76 -12.53
N GLY A 110 -2.31 -34.36 -12.37
CA GLY A 110 -1.17 -34.90 -13.10
C GLY A 110 -0.30 -35.84 -12.26
N PRO A 111 0.88 -36.24 -12.80
CA PRO A 111 1.86 -36.97 -12.00
C PRO A 111 2.30 -36.14 -10.78
N PRO A 112 2.64 -36.80 -9.64
CA PRO A 112 3.16 -36.10 -8.48
C PRO A 112 4.33 -35.19 -8.86
N PRO A 113 4.35 -33.92 -8.42
CA PRO A 113 5.43 -33.00 -8.76
C PRO A 113 6.70 -33.30 -7.99
N ALA A 114 7.83 -32.76 -8.45
CA ALA A 114 9.11 -32.91 -7.76
C ALA A 114 9.09 -32.24 -6.38
N ARG A 115 8.44 -31.08 -6.26
CA ARG A 115 8.31 -30.33 -5.00
C ARG A 115 6.92 -30.45 -4.40
N SER A 116 6.84 -30.52 -3.09
CA SER A 116 5.56 -30.32 -2.39
C SER A 116 5.17 -28.86 -2.44
N VAL A 117 3.85 -28.59 -2.35
CA VAL A 117 3.32 -27.23 -2.28
C VAL A 117 2.48 -27.05 -1.04
N ARG A 118 2.71 -25.98 -0.32
CA ARG A 118 1.83 -25.49 0.73
C ARG A 118 1.25 -24.16 0.28
N LEU A 119 -0.02 -24.15 -0.10
CA LEU A 119 -0.76 -22.92 -0.34
C LEU A 119 -1.30 -22.38 0.98
N LEU A 120 -0.95 -21.13 1.25
CA LEU A 120 -1.47 -20.33 2.34
C LEU A 120 -2.31 -19.21 1.75
N VAL A 121 -3.58 -19.10 2.19
CA VAL A 121 -4.44 -17.98 1.82
C VAL A 121 -4.77 -17.24 3.09
N CYS A 122 -4.16 -16.07 3.24
CA CYS A 122 -4.14 -15.27 4.45
C CYS A 122 -5.13 -14.10 4.39
N CYS A 123 -5.33 -13.46 5.53
CA CYS A 123 -6.08 -12.22 5.67
C CYS A 123 -5.14 -11.06 6.03
N ASP A 124 -5.70 -9.85 6.05
CA ASP A 124 -5.09 -8.63 6.56
C ASP A 124 -3.80 -8.19 5.85
N GLU A 125 -3.50 -8.65 4.62
CA GLU A 125 -2.34 -8.17 3.88
C GLU A 125 -2.42 -6.65 3.69
N GLU A 126 -3.56 -6.16 3.25
CA GLU A 126 -3.88 -4.76 2.96
C GLU A 126 -3.79 -3.83 4.19
N THR A 127 -3.79 -4.41 5.38
CA THR A 127 -3.73 -3.69 6.65
C THR A 127 -2.49 -4.03 7.49
N GLY A 128 -1.51 -4.74 6.91
CA GLY A 128 -0.23 -5.03 7.52
C GLY A 128 -0.02 -6.44 8.05
N GLY A 129 -0.89 -7.39 7.68
CA GLY A 129 -0.71 -8.82 7.93
C GLY A 129 -0.89 -9.30 9.36
N VAL A 130 -1.44 -8.46 10.26
CA VAL A 130 -1.52 -8.76 11.72
C VAL A 130 -2.28 -10.06 12.00
N GLY A 131 -3.40 -10.30 11.33
CA GLY A 131 -4.16 -11.55 11.44
C GLY A 131 -3.75 -12.63 10.45
N GLY A 132 -2.92 -12.27 9.47
CA GLY A 132 -2.40 -13.11 8.39
C GLY A 132 -1.01 -13.66 8.70
N VAL A 133 -0.06 -13.35 7.84
CA VAL A 133 1.30 -13.91 7.87
C VAL A 133 2.05 -13.61 9.16
N GLU A 134 1.86 -12.45 9.78
CA GLU A 134 2.47 -12.11 11.07
C GLU A 134 1.91 -12.99 12.20
N ALA A 135 0.59 -13.22 12.22
CA ALA A 135 0.00 -14.12 13.20
C ALA A 135 0.47 -15.57 13.02
N LEU A 136 0.62 -16.03 11.77
CA LEU A 136 1.16 -17.36 11.48
C LEU A 136 2.62 -17.49 11.92
N LYS A 137 3.43 -16.46 11.69
CA LYS A 137 4.82 -16.40 12.16
C LYS A 137 4.90 -16.47 13.68
N HIS A 138 4.03 -15.73 14.38
CA HIS A 138 3.94 -15.78 15.83
C HIS A 138 3.50 -17.18 16.32
N HIS A 139 2.51 -17.77 15.67
CA HIS A 139 2.07 -19.14 15.97
C HIS A 139 3.22 -20.13 15.81
N ASP A 140 3.91 -20.12 14.67
CA ASP A 140 5.02 -21.03 14.38
C ASP A 140 6.18 -20.87 15.36
N ALA A 141 6.42 -19.66 15.88
CA ALA A 141 7.44 -19.42 16.90
C ALA A 141 7.13 -20.11 18.25
N THR A 142 5.88 -20.52 18.48
CA THR A 142 5.49 -21.29 19.69
C THR A 142 5.66 -22.79 19.55
N LEU A 143 5.96 -23.28 18.33
CA LEU A 143 6.06 -24.69 17.99
C LEU A 143 7.53 -25.13 17.83
N PRO A 144 7.84 -26.41 18.11
CA PRO A 144 9.16 -26.97 17.77
C PRO A 144 9.50 -26.79 16.28
N ALA A 145 10.80 -26.77 15.96
CA ALA A 145 11.25 -26.82 14.58
C ALA A 145 10.74 -28.13 13.92
N HIS A 146 10.30 -28.02 12.65
CA HIS A 146 9.76 -29.13 11.85
C HIS A 146 8.47 -29.77 12.42
N ASP A 147 7.76 -29.07 13.29
CA ASP A 147 6.43 -29.51 13.72
C ASP A 147 5.45 -29.49 12.54
N ALA A 148 4.63 -30.55 12.42
CA ALA A 148 3.65 -30.64 11.33
C ALA A 148 2.56 -29.55 11.37
N GLU A 149 2.36 -28.93 12.54
CA GLU A 149 1.41 -27.82 12.72
C GLU A 149 1.97 -26.46 12.28
N ARG A 150 3.29 -26.34 11.99
CA ARG A 150 3.87 -25.10 11.47
C ARG A 150 3.30 -24.76 10.10
N TRP A 151 3.05 -23.49 9.87
CA TRP A 151 2.44 -22.98 8.66
C TRP A 151 3.48 -22.47 7.64
N LEU A 152 4.51 -21.78 8.11
CA LEU A 152 5.45 -21.02 7.28
C LEU A 152 6.77 -21.77 7.01
N GLU A 153 6.78 -23.10 7.12
CA GLU A 153 7.97 -23.91 6.83
C GLU A 153 8.04 -24.28 5.35
N GLY A 154 9.12 -23.87 4.67
CA GLY A 154 9.39 -24.15 3.26
C GLY A 154 10.79 -23.78 2.84
N ASP A 155 11.15 -24.11 1.59
CA ASP A 155 12.48 -23.87 1.00
C ASP A 155 12.47 -22.66 0.07
N VAL A 156 11.31 -22.24 -0.42
CA VAL A 156 11.09 -21.06 -1.24
C VAL A 156 9.66 -20.56 -1.05
N ALA A 157 9.48 -19.25 -1.02
CA ALA A 157 8.17 -18.61 -0.99
C ALA A 157 7.87 -17.89 -2.32
N LEU A 158 6.75 -18.22 -2.93
CA LEU A 158 6.21 -17.59 -4.13
C LEU A 158 4.92 -16.84 -3.77
N ILE A 159 4.87 -15.57 -4.07
CA ILE A 159 3.74 -14.69 -3.77
C ILE A 159 3.20 -14.14 -5.11
N PRO A 160 2.12 -14.69 -5.67
CA PRO A 160 1.61 -14.28 -6.98
C PRO A 160 0.74 -13.02 -6.91
N ASP A 161 1.22 -12.03 -6.18
CA ASP A 161 0.58 -10.74 -5.87
C ASP A 161 1.38 -9.57 -6.46
N GLY A 162 1.61 -9.60 -7.77
CA GLY A 162 2.43 -8.58 -8.44
C GLY A 162 2.26 -8.56 -9.95
N SER A 163 3.21 -7.93 -10.62
CA SER A 163 3.30 -7.85 -12.06
C SER A 163 3.90 -9.14 -12.67
N PRO A 164 3.83 -9.35 -14.01
CA PRO A 164 4.39 -10.54 -14.66
C PRO A 164 5.94 -10.49 -14.77
N HIS A 165 6.59 -10.02 -13.73
CA HIS A 165 8.04 -9.94 -13.57
C HIS A 165 8.44 -10.56 -12.23
N VAL A 166 9.73 -10.84 -12.07
CA VAL A 166 10.28 -11.23 -10.78
C VAL A 166 10.52 -9.99 -9.93
N CYS A 167 9.70 -9.78 -8.92
CA CYS A 167 9.96 -8.80 -7.88
C CYS A 167 10.79 -9.48 -6.77
N ALA A 168 12.09 -9.26 -6.80
CA ALA A 168 13.05 -9.84 -5.87
C ALA A 168 13.36 -8.91 -4.69
N ALA A 169 12.77 -7.73 -4.67
CA ALA A 169 12.98 -6.75 -3.59
C ALA A 169 11.78 -5.81 -3.44
N SER A 170 11.49 -5.40 -2.23
CA SER A 170 10.45 -4.41 -1.94
C SER A 170 10.96 -3.39 -0.93
N SER A 171 10.56 -2.15 -1.11
CA SER A 171 10.94 -1.05 -0.24
C SER A 171 10.45 -1.26 1.20
N GLY A 172 11.28 -0.86 2.16
CA GLY A 172 10.83 -0.66 3.52
C GLY A 172 9.82 0.49 3.61
N VAL A 173 8.90 0.40 4.54
CA VAL A 173 7.84 1.39 4.75
C VAL A 173 7.87 1.88 6.17
N VAL A 174 7.86 3.19 6.36
CA VAL A 174 7.70 3.83 7.66
C VAL A 174 6.62 4.90 7.54
N PHE A 175 5.53 4.74 8.28
CA PHE A 175 4.55 5.80 8.41
C PHE A 175 4.93 6.70 9.57
N LEU A 176 4.89 8.02 9.33
CA LEU A 176 5.17 9.02 10.34
C LEU A 176 3.94 9.91 10.52
N ASP A 177 3.61 10.20 11.76
CA ASP A 177 2.54 11.13 12.10
C ASP A 177 3.13 12.35 12.81
N ALA A 178 2.78 13.55 12.32
CA ALA A 178 3.07 14.80 13.02
C ALA A 178 1.78 15.43 13.53
N VAL A 179 1.78 15.84 14.80
CA VAL A 179 0.61 16.42 15.45
C VAL A 179 0.98 17.75 16.11
N VAL A 180 0.29 18.81 15.70
CA VAL A 180 0.32 20.14 16.33
C VAL A 180 -0.86 20.17 17.31
N ASP A 181 -0.62 19.77 18.56
CA ASP A 181 -1.64 19.63 19.59
C ASP A 181 -1.86 20.90 20.40
N ARG A 182 -0.91 21.85 20.38
CA ARG A 182 -1.10 23.20 20.94
C ARG A 182 -1.37 24.18 19.81
N PRO A 183 -2.50 24.93 19.89
CA PRO A 183 -2.90 25.84 18.84
C PRO A 183 -1.80 26.82 18.42
N SER A 184 -1.48 26.84 17.14
CA SER A 184 -0.39 27.63 16.54
C SER A 184 -0.94 28.45 15.34
N PRO A 185 -0.31 29.57 14.95
CA PRO A 185 -0.67 30.28 13.74
C PRO A 185 -0.56 29.36 12.52
N LEU A 186 -1.38 29.64 11.48
CA LEU A 186 -1.37 28.81 10.26
C LEU A 186 -0.02 28.87 9.51
N ALA A 187 0.61 30.03 9.43
CA ALA A 187 1.84 30.21 8.68
C ALA A 187 2.97 29.24 9.08
N PRO A 188 3.40 29.12 10.35
CA PRO A 188 4.40 28.14 10.73
C PRO A 188 3.95 26.67 10.55
N ILE A 189 2.64 26.38 10.60
CA ILE A 189 2.12 25.03 10.29
C ILE A 189 2.31 24.69 8.80
N VAL A 190 2.01 25.63 7.93
CA VAL A 190 2.23 25.50 6.46
C VAL A 190 3.73 25.34 6.16
N GLU A 191 4.59 26.11 6.84
CA GLU A 191 6.05 25.98 6.71
C GLU A 191 6.56 24.64 7.22
N LEU A 192 5.93 24.06 8.24
CA LEU A 192 6.25 22.71 8.71
C LEU A 192 5.94 21.66 7.64
N GLY A 193 4.78 21.73 6.99
CA GLY A 193 4.42 20.83 5.89
C GLY A 193 5.41 20.90 4.74
N ALA A 194 5.79 22.11 4.34
CA ALA A 194 6.79 22.31 3.30
C ALA A 194 8.20 21.86 3.71
N ALA A 195 8.55 21.97 5.00
CA ALA A 195 9.79 21.41 5.53
C ALA A 195 9.80 19.88 5.42
N PHE A 196 8.68 19.21 5.73
CA PHE A 196 8.57 17.77 5.53
C PHE A 196 8.76 17.39 4.05
N GLU A 197 8.12 18.09 3.13
CA GLU A 197 8.31 17.83 1.70
C GLU A 197 9.77 18.02 1.25
N SER A 198 10.46 19.02 1.80
CA SER A 198 11.85 19.27 1.45
C SER A 198 12.80 18.12 1.83
N LEU A 199 12.42 17.28 2.81
CA LEU A 199 13.19 16.09 3.19
C LEU A 199 13.20 15.04 2.07
N HIS A 200 12.25 15.09 1.13
CA HIS A 200 12.25 14.20 -0.03
C HIS A 200 13.57 14.24 -0.81
N ALA A 201 14.16 15.43 -0.98
CA ALA A 201 15.44 15.55 -1.68
C ALA A 201 16.57 14.76 -1.00
N THR A 202 16.62 14.78 0.34
CA THR A 202 17.59 14.00 1.11
C THR A 202 17.31 12.50 1.00
N VAL A 203 16.05 12.11 1.17
CA VAL A 203 15.62 10.72 1.11
C VAL A 203 15.84 10.13 -0.29
N ARG A 204 15.60 10.89 -1.35
CA ARG A 204 15.82 10.48 -2.74
C ARG A 204 17.29 10.18 -3.07
N ALA A 205 18.23 10.71 -2.30
CA ALA A 205 19.65 10.39 -2.46
C ALA A 205 19.99 8.94 -2.06
N TRP A 206 19.15 8.28 -1.28
CA TRP A 206 19.30 6.87 -0.93
C TRP A 206 18.91 6.00 -2.13
N ARG A 207 19.82 5.19 -2.61
CA ARG A 207 19.64 4.40 -3.85
C ARG A 207 19.80 2.93 -3.56
N SER A 208 18.92 2.15 -4.15
CA SER A 208 18.99 0.69 -4.20
C SER A 208 19.81 0.21 -5.39
N ARG A 209 20.26 -1.03 -5.35
CA ARG A 209 20.80 -1.74 -6.52
C ARG A 209 19.70 -2.33 -7.42
N TYR A 210 18.46 -2.40 -6.96
CA TYR A 210 17.34 -2.98 -7.71
C TYR A 210 16.76 -1.97 -8.70
N ARG A 211 16.53 -2.45 -9.92
CA ARG A 211 15.86 -1.67 -10.96
C ARG A 211 14.40 -1.46 -10.57
N SER A 212 13.85 -0.30 -10.95
CA SER A 212 12.42 -0.06 -10.87
C SER A 212 11.71 -0.66 -12.09
N PRO A 213 10.65 -1.44 -11.94
CA PRO A 213 9.88 -1.98 -13.06
C PRO A 213 9.19 -0.87 -13.86
N ASP A 214 8.97 0.28 -13.23
CA ASP A 214 8.29 1.43 -13.83
C ASP A 214 9.19 2.30 -14.72
N TRP A 215 10.49 2.02 -14.77
CA TRP A 215 11.42 2.80 -15.57
C TRP A 215 11.89 2.01 -16.81
N PRO A 216 11.90 2.63 -18.01
CA PRO A 216 11.36 3.97 -18.38
C PRO A 216 9.87 3.96 -18.70
N ASP A 217 9.24 2.82 -18.77
CA ASP A 217 7.93 2.59 -19.39
C ASP A 217 6.76 3.21 -18.62
N HIS A 218 6.90 3.36 -17.31
CA HIS A 218 5.88 3.93 -16.42
C HIS A 218 6.19 5.36 -15.97
N GLY A 219 7.20 5.99 -16.57
CA GLY A 219 7.58 7.37 -16.23
C GLY A 219 8.24 7.51 -14.86
N ALA A 220 8.76 6.40 -14.31
CA ALA A 220 9.55 6.48 -13.08
C ALA A 220 10.75 7.40 -13.29
N PRO A 221 10.99 8.35 -12.39
CA PRO A 221 12.06 9.33 -12.55
C PRO A 221 13.45 8.75 -12.40
N GLU A 222 13.56 7.52 -11.88
CA GLU A 222 14.84 6.87 -11.55
C GLU A 222 14.88 5.44 -12.07
N PRO A 223 16.03 5.00 -12.63
CA PRO A 223 16.20 3.65 -13.14
C PRO A 223 16.29 2.58 -12.04
N VAL A 224 16.56 2.99 -10.81
CA VAL A 224 16.62 2.13 -9.63
C VAL A 224 15.69 2.65 -8.53
N LEU A 225 15.34 1.81 -7.57
CA LEU A 225 14.58 2.25 -6.42
C LEU A 225 15.39 3.28 -5.61
N THR A 226 14.70 4.29 -5.14
CA THR A 226 15.28 5.35 -4.29
C THR A 226 14.42 5.52 -3.05
N GLY A 227 14.96 6.14 -2.01
CA GLY A 227 14.14 6.58 -0.91
C GLY A 227 13.07 7.58 -1.40
N ARG A 228 11.87 7.51 -0.82
CA ARG A 228 10.76 8.43 -1.11
C ARG A 228 10.13 8.91 0.18
N LEU A 229 9.76 10.18 0.22
CA LEU A 229 8.99 10.75 1.31
C LEU A 229 7.84 11.55 0.70
N THR A 230 6.64 11.23 1.09
CA THR A 230 5.43 11.90 0.60
C THR A 230 4.60 12.35 1.79
N VAL A 231 4.20 13.62 1.83
CA VAL A 231 3.17 14.09 2.76
C VAL A 231 1.83 13.69 2.15
N THR A 232 1.23 12.61 2.66
CA THR A 232 0.01 12.02 2.08
C THR A 232 -1.25 12.69 2.60
N ARG A 233 -1.19 13.27 3.82
CA ARG A 233 -2.33 13.91 4.46
C ARG A 233 -1.89 15.17 5.22
N PHE A 234 -2.74 16.18 5.18
CA PHE A 234 -2.66 17.40 5.98
C PHE A 234 -4.06 17.83 6.36
N ASP A 235 -4.35 17.85 7.65
CA ASP A 235 -5.59 18.36 8.21
C ASP A 235 -5.27 19.50 9.16
N ALA A 236 -6.11 20.53 9.18
CA ALA A 236 -6.01 21.61 10.15
C ALA A 236 -7.39 22.11 10.54
N THR A 237 -7.57 22.48 11.80
CA THR A 237 -8.82 23.02 12.31
C THR A 237 -8.53 24.27 13.16
N ALA A 238 -9.23 25.35 12.85
CA ALA A 238 -9.15 26.58 13.62
C ALA A 238 -9.78 26.41 15.00
N VAL A 239 -9.20 27.05 15.99
CA VAL A 239 -9.71 27.07 17.37
C VAL A 239 -10.59 28.29 17.56
N GLU A 240 -11.81 28.08 18.00
CA GLU A 240 -12.77 29.16 18.27
C GLU A 240 -12.42 30.01 19.51
N PRO A 241 -12.86 31.29 19.54
CA PRO A 241 -13.76 31.94 18.61
C PRO A 241 -13.06 32.42 17.35
N LEU A 242 -13.74 32.29 16.17
CA LEU A 242 -13.23 32.78 14.90
C LEU A 242 -13.56 34.26 14.71
N PRO A 243 -12.66 35.06 14.12
CA PRO A 243 -12.95 36.46 13.77
C PRO A 243 -14.07 36.54 12.72
N PRO A 244 -14.79 37.68 12.65
CA PRO A 244 -15.88 37.87 11.70
C PRO A 244 -15.41 37.98 10.24
N ASP A 245 -14.14 38.22 10.03
CA ASP A 245 -13.52 38.36 8.70
C ASP A 245 -13.32 36.97 8.05
N LEU A 246 -12.92 36.97 6.78
CA LEU A 246 -12.65 35.73 6.04
C LEU A 246 -11.59 34.90 6.76
N THR A 247 -11.96 33.72 7.23
CA THR A 247 -11.12 32.84 8.00
C THR A 247 -11.18 31.43 7.44
N LEU A 248 -10.04 30.79 7.27
CA LEU A 248 -9.97 29.33 7.03
C LEU A 248 -10.38 28.63 8.34
N ALA A 249 -11.56 28.04 8.37
CA ALA A 249 -12.09 27.36 9.55
C ALA A 249 -11.53 25.94 9.67
N ALA A 250 -11.39 25.23 8.55
CA ALA A 250 -10.84 23.89 8.50
C ALA A 250 -10.23 23.58 7.13
N LEU A 251 -9.36 22.60 7.14
CA LEU A 251 -8.76 22.00 5.96
C LEU A 251 -8.70 20.48 6.18
N HIS A 252 -9.04 19.72 5.17
CA HIS A 252 -9.07 18.27 5.23
C HIS A 252 -8.59 17.63 3.92
N ALA A 253 -7.64 16.70 4.02
CA ALA A 253 -7.20 15.88 2.91
C ALA A 253 -8.10 14.65 2.78
N GLU A 254 -8.77 14.51 1.63
CA GLU A 254 -9.70 13.41 1.35
C GLU A 254 -8.94 12.10 1.08
N THR A 255 -8.50 11.44 2.15
CA THR A 255 -7.86 10.12 2.11
C THR A 255 -8.07 9.38 3.42
N ASP A 256 -8.38 8.10 3.32
CA ASP A 256 -8.60 7.22 4.48
C ASP A 256 -7.35 6.39 4.83
N ALA A 257 -6.35 6.35 3.94
CA ALA A 257 -5.17 5.52 4.11
C ALA A 257 -3.87 6.34 4.15
N ALA A 258 -2.98 6.00 5.08
CA ALA A 258 -1.68 6.67 5.22
C ALA A 258 -0.73 6.45 4.02
N ASN A 259 -0.91 5.36 3.29
CA ASN A 259 -0.17 5.01 2.08
C ASN A 259 -0.84 5.50 0.78
N GLN A 260 -1.81 6.39 0.86
CA GLN A 260 -2.53 6.92 -0.28
C GLN A 260 -2.43 8.43 -0.35
N ILE A 261 -2.04 8.96 -1.51
CA ILE A 261 -2.12 10.38 -1.83
C ILE A 261 -3.59 10.75 -1.92
N ALA A 262 -3.99 11.83 -1.23
CA ALA A 262 -5.33 12.36 -1.29
C ALA A 262 -5.76 12.69 -2.74
N GLU A 263 -7.03 12.53 -3.05
CA GLU A 263 -7.61 12.96 -4.33
C GLU A 263 -7.83 14.46 -4.35
N SER A 264 -8.21 15.01 -3.21
CA SER A 264 -8.42 16.45 -3.04
C SER A 264 -8.08 16.91 -1.63
N VAL A 265 -7.90 18.23 -1.47
CA VAL A 265 -7.85 18.90 -0.18
C VAL A 265 -8.96 19.92 -0.12
N THR A 266 -9.92 19.70 0.77
CA THR A 266 -11.05 20.60 1.01
C THR A 266 -10.66 21.70 1.99
N LEU A 267 -10.90 22.94 1.61
CA LEU A 267 -10.71 24.15 2.41
C LEU A 267 -12.09 24.70 2.80
N VAL A 268 -12.35 24.87 4.08
CA VAL A 268 -13.60 25.41 4.60
C VAL A 268 -13.36 26.82 5.14
N PHE A 269 -14.06 27.81 4.59
CA PHE A 269 -13.97 29.20 4.99
C PHE A 269 -15.24 29.66 5.70
N GLN A 270 -15.06 30.50 6.71
CA GLN A 270 -16.13 31.22 7.43
C GLN A 270 -15.88 32.72 7.41
N GLY A 271 -16.94 33.53 7.55
CA GLY A 271 -16.87 34.97 7.68
C GLY A 271 -18.15 35.66 7.18
N LYS A 272 -18.32 36.93 7.52
CA LYS A 272 -19.46 37.72 7.06
C LYS A 272 -19.30 38.11 5.60
N GLY A 273 -20.38 37.94 4.83
CA GLY A 273 -20.39 38.37 3.41
C GLY A 273 -19.48 37.54 2.51
N ILE A 274 -19.16 36.32 2.86
CA ILE A 274 -18.42 35.42 1.97
C ILE A 274 -19.28 35.11 0.76
N ASP A 275 -18.75 35.40 -0.42
CA ASP A 275 -19.27 34.98 -1.71
C ASP A 275 -18.33 33.90 -2.28
N ARG A 276 -18.92 32.75 -2.66
CA ARG A 276 -18.22 31.60 -3.22
C ARG A 276 -17.45 31.98 -4.47
N THR A 277 -18.07 32.75 -5.38
CA THR A 277 -17.45 33.18 -6.63
C THR A 277 -16.21 34.04 -6.35
N ALA A 278 -16.36 35.02 -5.46
CA ALA A 278 -15.24 35.89 -5.08
C ALA A 278 -14.10 35.14 -4.41
N LEU A 279 -14.41 34.07 -3.64
CA LEU A 279 -13.40 33.20 -3.05
C LEU A 279 -12.70 32.35 -4.12
N ALA A 280 -13.45 31.78 -5.05
CA ALA A 280 -12.89 31.01 -6.16
C ALA A 280 -12.01 31.87 -7.08
N ASP A 281 -12.44 33.08 -7.37
CA ASP A 281 -11.66 34.08 -8.18
C ASP A 281 -10.33 34.44 -7.48
N ARG A 282 -10.29 34.51 -6.16
CA ARG A 282 -9.06 34.78 -5.40
C ARG A 282 -8.13 33.56 -5.35
N LEU A 283 -8.66 32.37 -5.09
CA LEU A 283 -7.85 31.16 -4.91
C LEU A 283 -7.45 30.52 -6.24
N GLY A 284 -8.30 30.60 -7.28
CA GLY A 284 -8.07 29.98 -8.57
C GLY A 284 -6.71 30.29 -9.19
N PRO A 285 -6.27 31.57 -9.25
CA PRO A 285 -4.96 31.95 -9.78
C PRO A 285 -3.77 31.37 -8.97
N LEU A 286 -3.99 30.96 -7.73
CA LEU A 286 -2.96 30.37 -6.88
C LEU A 286 -2.82 28.85 -7.10
N VAL A 287 -3.84 28.22 -7.66
CA VAL A 287 -3.83 26.78 -7.98
C VAL A 287 -3.21 26.56 -9.35
N ALA A 288 -1.92 26.27 -9.37
CA ALA A 288 -1.17 26.07 -10.60
C ALA A 288 -1.55 24.75 -11.29
N PRO A 289 -1.64 24.71 -12.64
CA PRO A 289 -1.77 23.45 -13.36
C PRO A 289 -0.64 22.48 -13.00
N PRO A 290 -0.89 21.15 -12.96
CA PRO A 290 -2.10 20.45 -13.42
C PRO A 290 -3.23 20.35 -12.39
N PHE A 291 -3.11 20.99 -11.23
CA PHE A 291 -4.19 21.02 -10.22
C PHE A 291 -5.32 21.93 -10.67
N ARG A 292 -6.51 21.70 -10.12
CA ARG A 292 -7.69 22.55 -10.35
C ARG A 292 -8.37 22.90 -9.03
N LEU A 293 -9.01 24.07 -9.01
CA LEU A 293 -9.91 24.44 -7.92
C LEU A 293 -11.32 23.95 -8.27
N ASP A 294 -11.96 23.25 -7.33
CA ASP A 294 -13.38 22.90 -7.35
C ASP A 294 -14.09 23.80 -6.33
N ASP A 295 -15.01 24.63 -6.81
CA ASP A 295 -15.76 25.59 -5.98
C ASP A 295 -17.06 24.97 -5.42
N HIS A 296 -17.42 23.74 -5.81
CA HIS A 296 -18.56 22.97 -5.33
C HIS A 296 -18.19 21.52 -4.94
N PRO A 297 -17.17 21.32 -4.08
CA PRO A 297 -16.73 19.96 -3.78
C PRO A 297 -17.79 19.15 -3.07
N THR A 298 -17.92 17.90 -3.44
CA THR A 298 -18.60 16.89 -2.66
C THR A 298 -17.60 16.37 -1.63
N THR A 299 -17.81 16.68 -0.34
CA THR A 299 -16.89 16.27 0.73
C THR A 299 -17.63 15.50 1.81
N ALA A 300 -16.97 14.52 2.41
CA ALA A 300 -17.43 13.83 3.62
C ALA A 300 -17.36 14.74 4.86
N LEU A 301 -16.59 15.82 4.78
CA LEU A 301 -16.48 16.79 5.86
C LEU A 301 -17.80 17.53 6.08
N ARG A 302 -18.26 17.54 7.33
CA ARG A 302 -19.45 18.34 7.70
C ARG A 302 -19.11 19.84 7.65
N VAL A 303 -19.60 20.52 6.62
CA VAL A 303 -19.43 21.98 6.46
C VAL A 303 -20.44 22.71 7.36
N PRO A 304 -19.99 23.56 8.30
CA PRO A 304 -20.89 24.32 9.15
C PRO A 304 -21.82 25.26 8.35
N ALA A 305 -23.00 25.53 8.86
CA ALA A 305 -23.92 26.47 8.23
C ALA A 305 -23.27 27.87 8.10
N GLY A 306 -23.38 28.48 6.93
CA GLY A 306 -22.77 29.80 6.65
C GLY A 306 -21.28 29.73 6.28
N SER A 307 -20.71 28.54 6.11
CA SER A 307 -19.36 28.33 5.57
C SER A 307 -19.40 28.00 4.10
N ILE A 308 -18.27 28.26 3.42
CA ILE A 308 -18.02 27.88 2.03
C ILE A 308 -16.88 26.88 1.99
N ALA A 309 -17.10 25.76 1.30
CA ALA A 309 -16.06 24.81 0.99
C ALA A 309 -15.61 24.95 -0.47
N VAL A 310 -14.30 24.88 -0.70
CA VAL A 310 -13.66 24.75 -2.01
C VAL A 310 -12.61 23.63 -1.91
N ALA A 311 -12.26 22.98 -3.01
CA ALA A 311 -11.25 21.94 -2.98
C ALA A 311 -10.14 22.17 -4.01
N ILE A 312 -8.92 21.86 -3.62
CA ILE A 312 -7.79 21.69 -4.53
C ILE A 312 -7.78 20.24 -4.94
N VAL A 313 -8.05 19.99 -6.22
CA VAL A 313 -8.19 18.65 -6.77
C VAL A 313 -6.90 18.23 -7.47
N GLY A 314 -6.42 17.04 -7.09
CA GLY A 314 -5.30 16.38 -7.69
C GLY A 314 -5.70 15.06 -8.34
N LYS A 315 -4.87 14.04 -8.13
CA LYS A 315 -5.11 12.66 -8.57
C LYS A 315 -4.56 11.72 -7.51
N SER A 316 -5.43 10.88 -6.96
CA SER A 316 -5.04 9.86 -6.01
C SER A 316 -4.04 8.88 -6.61
N ALA A 317 -3.11 8.40 -5.80
CA ALA A 317 -2.17 7.35 -6.12
C ALA A 317 -1.67 6.68 -4.84
N HIS A 318 -1.09 5.49 -4.97
CA HIS A 318 -0.39 4.84 -3.86
C HIS A 318 0.85 5.66 -3.46
N GLY A 319 1.09 5.83 -2.14
CA GLY A 319 2.20 6.67 -1.62
C GLY A 319 3.60 6.22 -2.07
N GLY A 320 3.78 4.93 -2.34
CA GLY A 320 5.00 4.38 -2.95
C GLY A 320 5.20 4.78 -4.41
N TYR A 321 4.14 5.17 -5.13
CA TYR A 321 4.15 5.57 -6.54
C TYR A 321 3.61 6.99 -6.75
N PRO A 322 4.14 8.00 -6.04
CA PRO A 322 3.58 9.36 -6.09
C PRO A 322 3.69 10.01 -7.48
N HIS A 323 4.55 9.52 -8.36
CA HIS A 323 4.76 10.02 -9.71
C HIS A 323 3.60 9.70 -10.69
N VAL A 324 2.74 8.73 -10.36
CA VAL A 324 1.54 8.44 -11.17
C VAL A 324 0.30 9.21 -10.69
N GLY A 325 0.42 9.92 -9.57
CA GLY A 325 -0.59 10.78 -8.99
C GLY A 325 -0.27 12.28 -9.13
N LEU A 326 -1.15 13.10 -8.56
CA LEU A 326 -0.98 14.54 -8.39
C LEU A 326 -1.34 14.87 -6.94
N ASN A 327 -0.35 15.14 -6.10
CA ASN A 327 -0.57 15.34 -4.67
C ASN A 327 -1.14 16.75 -4.37
N PRO A 328 -2.43 16.90 -4.07
CA PRO A 328 -3.03 18.20 -3.79
C PRO A 328 -2.57 18.79 -2.45
N VAL A 329 -2.05 17.97 -1.53
CA VAL A 329 -1.46 18.44 -0.26
C VAL A 329 -0.27 19.36 -0.54
N SER A 330 0.62 18.97 -1.45
CA SER A 330 1.77 19.79 -1.87
C SER A 330 1.31 21.14 -2.48
N ALA A 331 0.31 21.11 -3.35
CA ALA A 331 -0.26 22.33 -3.93
C ALA A 331 -0.87 23.25 -2.86
N THR A 332 -1.53 22.66 -1.87
CA THR A 332 -2.18 23.39 -0.77
C THR A 332 -1.20 24.24 0.02
N PHE A 333 0.01 23.79 0.30
CA PHE A 333 1.02 24.61 0.99
C PHE A 333 1.36 25.87 0.22
N GLY A 334 1.50 25.78 -1.10
CA GLY A 334 1.73 26.95 -1.97
C GLY A 334 0.57 27.94 -1.94
N VAL A 335 -0.66 27.43 -2.08
CA VAL A 335 -1.89 28.25 -2.05
C VAL A 335 -2.05 28.96 -0.70
N LEU A 336 -1.88 28.26 0.41
CA LEU A 336 -2.00 28.85 1.75
C LEU A 336 -0.92 29.90 2.02
N ARG A 337 0.33 29.66 1.61
CA ARG A 337 1.40 30.67 1.69
C ARG A 337 1.02 31.95 0.96
N ALA A 338 0.58 31.83 -0.27
CA ALA A 338 0.23 32.98 -1.09
C ALA A 338 -0.99 33.71 -0.50
N ALA A 339 -2.01 32.99 -0.03
CA ALA A 339 -3.19 33.57 0.59
C ALA A 339 -2.89 34.30 1.91
N LEU A 340 -1.99 33.76 2.74
CA LEU A 340 -1.51 34.40 3.96
C LEU A 340 -0.69 35.67 3.63
N ALA A 341 0.23 35.60 2.67
CA ALA A 341 1.05 36.74 2.25
C ALA A 341 0.21 37.89 1.64
N ALA A 342 -0.89 37.54 0.97
CA ALA A 342 -1.83 38.51 0.43
C ALA A 342 -2.81 39.07 1.48
N GLY A 343 -2.77 38.57 2.72
CA GLY A 343 -3.69 38.95 3.78
C GLY A 343 -5.14 38.49 3.56
N TRP A 344 -5.35 37.46 2.75
CA TRP A 344 -6.69 36.92 2.47
C TRP A 344 -7.16 35.93 3.53
N ILE A 345 -6.24 35.40 4.31
CA ILE A 345 -6.51 34.55 5.48
C ILE A 345 -5.91 35.25 6.70
N SER A 346 -6.69 35.35 7.78
CA SER A 346 -6.23 35.96 9.01
C SER A 346 -5.04 35.22 9.61
N ALA A 347 -3.98 35.96 9.91
CA ALA A 347 -2.78 35.43 10.56
C ALA A 347 -2.97 35.20 12.06
N ASP A 348 -4.00 35.78 12.69
CA ASP A 348 -4.21 35.76 14.15
C ASP A 348 -4.93 34.52 14.63
N VAL A 349 -5.55 33.76 13.71
CA VAL A 349 -6.25 32.51 14.03
C VAL A 349 -5.26 31.41 14.37
N ARG A 350 -5.57 30.64 15.39
CA ARG A 350 -4.78 29.49 15.85
C ARG A 350 -5.40 28.20 15.37
N TYR A 351 -4.55 27.23 15.03
CA TYR A 351 -4.94 25.92 14.49
C TYR A 351 -4.28 24.78 15.25
N THR A 352 -5.02 23.70 15.41
CA THR A 352 -4.44 22.36 15.58
C THR A 352 -4.29 21.73 14.21
N ALA A 353 -3.31 20.85 14.02
CA ALA A 353 -3.08 20.21 12.72
C ALA A 353 -2.48 18.81 12.87
N THR A 354 -2.72 17.98 11.86
CA THR A 354 -2.09 16.67 11.72
C THR A 354 -1.53 16.48 10.32
N PHE A 355 -0.41 15.77 10.25
CA PHE A 355 0.21 15.36 8.99
C PHE A 355 0.44 13.85 9.04
N ALA A 356 0.20 13.17 7.91
CA ALA A 356 0.68 11.81 7.70
C ALA A 356 1.73 11.81 6.59
N LEU A 357 2.83 11.08 6.82
CA LEU A 357 3.94 10.95 5.89
C LEU A 357 4.18 9.46 5.58
N ASP A 358 4.34 9.15 4.31
CA ASP A 358 4.75 7.84 3.80
C ASP A 358 6.24 7.93 3.43
N LEU A 359 7.08 7.23 4.19
CA LEU A 359 8.52 7.11 3.95
C LEU A 359 8.83 5.73 3.39
N ARG A 360 9.34 5.67 2.16
CA ARG A 360 9.83 4.46 1.52
C ARG A 360 11.35 4.42 1.56
N LEU A 361 11.87 3.29 1.99
CA LEU A 361 13.31 3.06 2.12
C LEU A 361 13.79 2.10 1.03
N PRO A 362 15.02 2.26 0.52
CA PRO A 362 15.62 1.22 -0.30
C PRO A 362 15.48 -0.17 0.36
N PRO A 363 15.23 -1.23 -0.42
CA PRO A 363 15.01 -2.58 0.11
C PRO A 363 16.06 -3.08 1.10
N GLU A 364 17.32 -2.68 0.89
CA GLU A 364 18.48 -3.12 1.67
C GLU A 364 18.69 -2.31 2.95
N MET A 365 17.98 -1.19 3.09
CA MET A 365 18.18 -0.25 4.21
C MET A 365 17.42 -0.72 5.45
N ALA A 366 18.09 -0.72 6.60
CA ALA A 366 17.42 -0.99 7.88
C ALA A 366 16.43 0.13 8.23
N LEU A 367 15.30 -0.23 8.86
CA LEU A 367 14.26 0.76 9.22
C LEU A 367 14.81 1.92 10.04
N ALA A 368 15.63 1.65 11.05
CA ALA A 368 16.21 2.69 11.90
C ALA A 368 17.16 3.61 11.13
N GLU A 369 17.94 3.05 10.20
CA GLU A 369 18.90 3.80 9.37
C GLU A 369 18.22 4.87 8.53
N GLY A 370 17.03 4.58 8.00
CA GLY A 370 16.26 5.54 7.21
C GLY A 370 15.33 6.40 8.07
N ARG A 371 14.64 5.81 9.03
CA ARG A 371 13.65 6.48 9.88
C ARG A 371 14.27 7.56 10.76
N ASP A 372 15.36 7.24 11.46
CA ASP A 372 15.88 8.09 12.53
C ASP A 372 16.44 9.43 12.02
N PRO A 373 17.15 9.51 10.88
CA PRO A 373 17.52 10.78 10.28
C PRO A 373 16.32 11.64 9.88
N VAL A 374 15.26 11.05 9.34
CA VAL A 374 14.03 11.78 8.96
C VAL A 374 13.33 12.33 10.19
N LEU A 375 13.18 11.52 11.25
CA LEU A 375 12.64 11.98 12.54
C LEU A 375 13.47 13.13 13.13
N ALA A 376 14.79 13.00 13.13
CA ALA A 376 15.70 14.04 13.64
C ALA A 376 15.54 15.36 12.86
N ALA A 377 15.54 15.29 11.52
CA ALA A 377 15.38 16.47 10.66
C ALA A 377 14.00 17.12 10.81
N GLY A 378 12.94 16.31 10.87
CA GLY A 378 11.58 16.82 11.10
C GLY A 378 11.41 17.48 12.47
N ARG A 379 11.95 16.88 13.54
CA ARG A 379 11.95 17.47 14.88
C ARG A 379 12.78 18.77 14.95
N ALA A 380 13.88 18.83 14.21
CA ALA A 380 14.65 20.08 14.08
C ALA A 380 13.86 21.18 13.36
N ALA A 381 13.06 20.83 12.35
CA ALA A 381 12.15 21.77 11.68
C ALA A 381 11.06 22.28 12.64
N ILE A 382 10.45 21.41 13.44
CA ILE A 382 9.47 21.77 14.49
C ILE A 382 10.10 22.78 15.47
N ALA A 383 11.28 22.47 15.99
CA ALA A 383 11.99 23.33 16.94
C ALA A 383 12.32 24.71 16.32
N ARG A 384 12.82 24.74 15.08
CA ARG A 384 13.15 26.00 14.37
C ARG A 384 11.92 26.89 14.16
N LEU A 385 10.77 26.28 13.89
CA LEU A 385 9.53 27.01 13.68
C LEU A 385 8.83 27.43 14.99
N GLY A 386 9.33 26.98 16.13
CA GLY A 386 8.77 27.31 17.45
C GLY A 386 7.36 26.76 17.66
N ILE A 387 6.99 25.68 16.99
CA ILE A 387 5.68 25.06 17.06
C ILE A 387 5.70 23.98 18.15
N ALA A 388 4.67 23.93 18.98
CA ALA A 388 4.46 22.81 19.90
C ALA A 388 3.83 21.64 19.12
N ALA A 389 4.68 20.82 18.53
CA ALA A 389 4.28 19.66 17.77
C ALA A 389 5.15 18.45 18.12
N ARG A 390 4.64 17.26 17.89
CA ARG A 390 5.40 16.00 17.95
C ARG A 390 5.45 15.36 16.56
N LEU A 391 6.51 14.62 16.31
CA LEU A 391 6.68 13.79 15.12
C LEU A 391 7.15 12.42 15.56
N ASP A 392 6.37 11.39 15.28
CA ASP A 392 6.58 10.03 15.72
C ASP A 392 6.35 9.02 14.62
N ALA A 393 6.96 7.84 14.76
CA ALA A 393 6.64 6.64 13.97
C ALA A 393 5.79 5.72 14.87
N PRO A 394 4.49 5.62 14.63
CA PRO A 394 3.63 4.75 15.44
C PRO A 394 4.12 3.30 15.40
N PRO A 395 4.13 2.60 16.55
CA PRO A 395 4.50 1.18 16.59
C PRO A 395 3.56 0.35 15.73
N GLY A 396 4.07 -0.73 15.14
CA GLY A 396 3.28 -1.65 14.30
C GLY A 396 2.95 -1.13 12.89
N ARG A 397 3.28 0.13 12.57
CA ARG A 397 2.99 0.74 11.25
C ARG A 397 4.23 0.86 10.36
N SER A 398 5.29 0.16 10.69
CA SER A 398 6.51 0.12 9.87
C SER A 398 6.79 -1.31 9.46
N ARG A 399 7.17 -1.50 8.20
CA ARG A 399 7.55 -2.81 7.66
C ARG A 399 8.92 -2.65 7.00
N ARG A 400 9.86 -3.53 7.31
CA ARG A 400 11.16 -3.53 6.63
C ARG A 400 11.00 -3.95 5.18
N GLY A 401 11.94 -3.53 4.34
CA GLY A 401 12.08 -4.06 3.00
C GLY A 401 12.64 -5.49 3.02
N TYR A 402 12.55 -6.15 1.88
CA TYR A 402 13.29 -7.39 1.64
C TYR A 402 14.09 -7.27 0.34
N ALA A 403 15.13 -8.10 0.23
CA ALA A 403 16.00 -8.10 -0.93
C ALA A 403 16.62 -9.49 -1.14
N LEU A 404 16.21 -10.17 -2.19
CA LEU A 404 16.83 -11.41 -2.68
C LEU A 404 17.76 -11.06 -3.84
N ALA A 405 18.99 -11.56 -3.83
CA ALA A 405 19.96 -11.27 -4.89
C ALA A 405 19.36 -11.50 -6.29
N PRO A 406 19.51 -10.58 -7.26
CA PRO A 406 18.90 -10.72 -8.59
C PRO A 406 19.40 -11.96 -9.36
N ASP A 407 20.59 -12.44 -9.05
CA ASP A 407 21.21 -13.65 -9.59
C ASP A 407 20.96 -14.91 -8.73
N HIS A 408 20.12 -14.81 -7.72
CA HIS A 408 19.74 -15.97 -6.91
C HIS A 408 19.07 -17.03 -7.79
N PRO A 409 19.42 -18.33 -7.66
CA PRO A 409 18.92 -19.39 -8.54
C PRO A 409 17.40 -19.43 -8.67
N VAL A 410 16.70 -19.18 -7.59
CA VAL A 410 15.22 -19.11 -7.57
C VAL A 410 14.70 -17.95 -8.43
N ALA A 411 15.32 -16.76 -8.33
CA ALA A 411 14.93 -15.59 -9.11
C ALA A 411 15.17 -15.81 -10.60
N VAL A 412 16.37 -16.29 -10.97
CA VAL A 412 16.74 -16.59 -12.36
C VAL A 412 15.82 -17.66 -12.98
N ARG A 413 15.49 -18.69 -12.21
CA ARG A 413 14.59 -19.75 -12.66
C ARG A 413 13.17 -19.21 -12.91
N LEU A 414 12.61 -18.45 -11.97
CA LEU A 414 11.27 -17.88 -12.13
C LEU A 414 11.23 -16.89 -13.28
N ASP A 415 12.26 -16.05 -13.45
CA ASP A 415 12.37 -15.12 -14.57
C ASP A 415 12.32 -15.84 -15.94
N ARG A 416 13.07 -16.93 -16.10
CA ARG A 416 13.00 -17.76 -17.31
C ARG A 416 11.58 -18.31 -17.57
N ILE A 417 10.88 -18.73 -16.52
CA ILE A 417 9.52 -19.26 -16.63
C ILE A 417 8.53 -18.15 -17.02
N LEU A 418 8.65 -16.98 -16.40
CA LEU A 418 7.80 -15.83 -16.68
C LEU A 418 8.04 -15.28 -18.09
N ALA A 419 9.30 -15.18 -18.51
CA ALA A 419 9.67 -14.81 -19.88
C ALA A 419 9.02 -15.74 -20.93
N ALA A 420 9.05 -17.05 -20.69
CA ALA A 420 8.44 -18.03 -21.58
C ALA A 420 6.88 -18.00 -21.53
N THR A 421 6.30 -17.48 -20.45
CA THR A 421 4.84 -17.45 -20.25
C THR A 421 4.21 -16.16 -20.75
N PHE A 422 4.86 -15.03 -20.52
CA PHE A 422 4.34 -13.68 -20.77
C PHE A 422 5.10 -12.90 -21.85
N GLY A 423 6.25 -13.42 -22.32
CA GLY A 423 7.09 -12.72 -23.28
C GLY A 423 7.90 -11.57 -22.66
N ALA A 424 7.80 -11.36 -21.36
CA ALA A 424 8.55 -10.35 -20.61
C ALA A 424 9.47 -11.04 -19.60
N ALA A 425 10.63 -10.47 -19.37
CA ALA A 425 11.62 -10.94 -18.42
C ALA A 425 12.22 -9.76 -17.66
N GLY A 426 12.68 -10.03 -16.47
CA GLY A 426 13.45 -9.11 -15.66
C GLY A 426 13.24 -9.31 -14.17
N VAL A 427 14.32 -9.06 -13.44
CA VAL A 427 14.33 -9.07 -11.98
C VAL A 427 14.34 -7.62 -11.50
N PHE A 428 13.33 -7.22 -10.76
CA PHE A 428 13.09 -5.86 -10.34
C PHE A 428 12.88 -5.78 -8.82
N GLY A 429 12.83 -4.55 -8.32
CA GLY A 429 12.32 -4.24 -7.00
C GLY A 429 11.12 -3.30 -7.09
N GLU A 430 10.25 -3.32 -6.11
CA GLU A 430 9.02 -2.52 -6.05
C GLU A 430 8.97 -1.59 -4.83
N TYR A 431 8.19 -0.52 -4.94
CA TYR A 431 7.96 0.41 -3.83
C TYR A 431 6.81 -0.05 -2.92
N GLY A 432 6.00 -0.99 -3.37
CA GLY A 432 4.92 -1.60 -2.59
C GLY A 432 5.46 -2.37 -1.39
N GLY A 433 4.73 -2.36 -0.29
CA GLY A 433 4.92 -3.34 0.79
C GLY A 433 4.22 -4.64 0.41
N THR A 434 4.75 -5.78 0.87
CA THR A 434 4.16 -7.10 0.62
C THR A 434 4.53 -8.04 1.75
N ASP A 435 3.76 -9.09 1.92
CA ASP A 435 4.01 -10.16 2.88
C ASP A 435 5.34 -10.89 2.67
N ALA A 436 5.98 -10.73 1.49
CA ALA A 436 7.35 -11.20 1.26
C ALA A 436 8.35 -10.63 2.27
N SER A 437 8.13 -9.42 2.78
CA SER A 437 8.97 -8.81 3.81
C SER A 437 8.99 -9.63 5.11
N THR A 438 7.84 -10.17 5.51
CA THR A 438 7.71 -11.05 6.69
C THR A 438 8.30 -12.42 6.43
N LEU A 439 8.05 -12.99 5.24
CA LEU A 439 8.60 -14.30 4.87
C LEU A 439 10.12 -14.28 4.75
N ALA A 440 10.71 -13.19 4.27
CA ALA A 440 12.16 -13.03 4.18
C ALA A 440 12.88 -12.94 5.55
N GLU A 441 12.12 -12.87 6.64
CA GLU A 441 12.67 -12.99 8.01
C GLU A 441 12.82 -14.43 8.47
N LEU A 442 12.23 -15.36 7.75
CA LEU A 442 12.25 -16.78 8.08
C LEU A 442 13.50 -17.46 7.51
N VAL A 443 13.73 -18.67 8.01
CA VAL A 443 14.77 -19.54 7.51
C VAL A 443 14.16 -20.81 6.94
N THR A 444 14.83 -21.38 5.96
CA THR A 444 14.51 -22.69 5.39
C THR A 444 14.79 -23.80 6.41
N PRO A 445 14.32 -25.01 6.21
CA PRO A 445 14.70 -26.17 7.04
C PRO A 445 16.23 -26.41 7.10
N ALA A 446 16.99 -25.94 6.11
CA ALA A 446 18.45 -25.99 6.11
C ALA A 446 19.14 -24.85 6.91
N GLY A 447 18.35 -23.90 7.46
CA GLY A 447 18.85 -22.76 8.24
C GLY A 447 19.30 -21.55 7.39
N GLU A 448 19.09 -21.58 6.08
CA GLU A 448 19.38 -20.47 5.17
C GLU A 448 18.20 -19.47 5.14
N PRO A 449 18.40 -18.18 4.85
CA PRO A 449 17.31 -17.24 4.64
C PRO A 449 16.29 -17.76 3.61
N LEU A 450 15.00 -17.68 3.93
CA LEU A 450 13.94 -18.13 3.02
C LEU A 450 13.87 -17.21 1.80
N PRO A 451 14.15 -17.73 0.57
CA PRO A 451 13.96 -16.93 -0.64
C PRO A 451 12.49 -16.64 -0.85
N ALA A 452 12.10 -15.35 -0.82
CA ALA A 452 10.74 -14.89 -1.09
C ALA A 452 10.73 -14.07 -2.38
N ILE A 453 9.76 -14.32 -3.26
CA ILE A 453 9.61 -13.65 -4.54
C ILE A 453 8.16 -13.32 -4.81
N VAL A 454 7.90 -12.08 -5.20
CA VAL A 454 6.59 -11.62 -5.67
C VAL A 454 6.57 -11.62 -7.20
N PHE A 455 5.45 -12.00 -7.78
CA PHE A 455 5.15 -11.93 -9.21
C PHE A 455 3.64 -12.05 -9.39
N GLY A 456 3.10 -11.91 -10.60
CA GLY A 456 1.65 -12.09 -10.74
C GLY A 456 1.11 -11.72 -12.12
N SER A 457 -0.13 -11.24 -12.14
CA SER A 457 -0.86 -10.89 -13.35
C SER A 457 -1.19 -9.40 -13.48
N MET A 458 -0.70 -8.57 -12.55
CA MET A 458 -0.99 -7.14 -12.52
C MET A 458 -0.38 -6.43 -13.73
N ASP A 459 -1.21 -5.83 -14.55
CA ASP A 459 -0.82 -5.00 -15.68
C ASP A 459 -1.18 -3.52 -15.43
N ARG A 460 -0.79 -2.64 -16.35
CA ARG A 460 -1.10 -1.20 -16.27
C ARG A 460 -2.60 -0.88 -16.19
N SER A 461 -3.45 -1.77 -16.70
CA SER A 461 -4.90 -1.60 -16.74
C SER A 461 -5.58 -2.17 -15.50
N ALA A 462 -4.82 -2.77 -14.58
CA ALA A 462 -5.36 -3.43 -13.41
C ALA A 462 -6.07 -2.45 -12.46
N ASN A 463 -5.65 -1.18 -12.40
CA ASN A 463 -6.22 -0.13 -11.53
C ASN A 463 -6.32 -0.57 -10.07
N ILE A 464 -5.25 -1.19 -9.56
CA ILE A 464 -5.19 -1.69 -8.19
C ILE A 464 -5.55 -0.57 -7.20
N HIS A 465 -6.43 -0.87 -6.23
CA HIS A 465 -6.94 0.03 -5.19
C HIS A 465 -7.78 1.21 -5.73
N GLN A 466 -8.03 1.27 -7.03
CA GLN A 466 -8.82 2.34 -7.67
C GLN A 466 -10.19 1.85 -8.15
N ALA A 467 -11.03 2.77 -8.63
CA ALA A 467 -12.22 2.39 -9.36
C ALA A 467 -11.85 1.66 -10.66
N GLU A 468 -12.73 0.74 -11.08
CA GLU A 468 -12.53 -0.04 -12.32
C GLU A 468 -11.33 -1.01 -12.21
N GLU A 469 -11.01 -1.51 -11.01
CA GLU A 469 -10.04 -2.59 -10.88
C GLU A 469 -10.43 -3.77 -11.75
N SER A 470 -9.44 -4.33 -12.46
CA SER A 470 -9.70 -5.37 -13.44
C SER A 470 -8.53 -6.34 -13.61
N ALA A 471 -8.83 -7.55 -14.08
CA ALA A 471 -7.84 -8.57 -14.41
C ALA A 471 -8.07 -9.16 -15.80
N ASP A 472 -7.00 -9.53 -16.49
CA ASP A 472 -7.07 -10.39 -17.68
C ASP A 472 -7.12 -11.87 -17.25
N PRO A 473 -8.19 -12.62 -17.52
CA PRO A 473 -8.26 -14.04 -17.19
C PRO A 473 -7.13 -14.89 -17.80
N ARG A 474 -6.58 -14.45 -18.94
CA ARG A 474 -5.47 -15.15 -19.60
C ARG A 474 -4.17 -14.98 -18.82
N ALA A 475 -3.97 -13.78 -18.25
CA ALA A 475 -2.82 -13.51 -17.39
C ALA A 475 -2.90 -14.33 -16.10
N ILE A 476 -4.06 -14.40 -15.43
CA ILE A 476 -4.31 -15.28 -14.29
C ILE A 476 -3.98 -16.74 -14.65
N GLY A 477 -4.45 -17.22 -15.81
CA GLY A 477 -4.10 -18.54 -16.33
C GLY A 477 -2.60 -18.71 -16.62
N GLY A 478 -1.92 -17.62 -16.99
CA GLY A 478 -0.46 -17.55 -17.16
C GLY A 478 0.29 -17.78 -15.85
N VAL A 479 -0.13 -17.07 -14.80
CA VAL A 479 0.43 -17.22 -13.44
C VAL A 479 0.27 -18.67 -12.95
N ALA A 480 -0.91 -19.27 -13.14
CA ALA A 480 -1.14 -20.67 -12.77
C ALA A 480 -0.19 -21.63 -13.49
N ARG A 481 0.10 -21.41 -14.79
CA ARG A 481 1.07 -22.21 -15.54
C ARG A 481 2.52 -21.98 -15.06
N ALA A 482 2.86 -20.73 -14.71
CA ALA A 482 4.18 -20.42 -14.19
C ALA A 482 4.44 -21.14 -12.85
N ILE A 483 3.45 -21.13 -11.94
CA ILE A 483 3.50 -21.86 -10.67
C ILE A 483 3.66 -23.38 -10.95
N GLU A 484 2.83 -23.94 -11.82
CA GLU A 484 2.90 -25.38 -12.17
C GLU A 484 4.28 -25.76 -12.69
N ARG A 485 4.84 -24.99 -13.61
CA ARG A 485 6.19 -25.24 -14.15
C ARG A 485 7.26 -25.13 -13.07
N PHE A 486 7.19 -24.10 -12.23
CA PHE A 486 8.15 -23.93 -11.15
C PHE A 486 8.15 -25.11 -10.18
N VAL A 487 7.00 -25.68 -9.88
CA VAL A 487 6.85 -26.82 -8.97
C VAL A 487 7.30 -28.13 -9.60
N ARG A 488 7.02 -28.34 -10.90
CA ARG A 488 7.34 -29.58 -11.62
C ARG A 488 8.80 -29.69 -12.08
N GLU A 489 9.35 -28.59 -12.57
CA GLU A 489 10.74 -28.61 -13.08
C GLU A 489 11.72 -28.78 -11.90
N PRO A 490 12.78 -29.62 -12.04
CA PRO A 490 13.78 -29.84 -11.00
C PRO A 490 14.63 -28.62 -10.69
#